data_61fbaaf9b1b65f9d2836df0443767da7
#
_entry.id   61fbaaf9b1b65f9d2836df0443767da7
#
_cell.length_a   1.000
_cell.length_b   1.000
_cell.length_c   1.000
_cell.angle_alpha   90.00
_cell.angle_beta   90.00
_cell.angle_gamma   90.00
#
_symmetry.space_group_name_H-M   'P 1'
#
loop_
_entity.id
_entity.type
_entity.pdbx_description
1 polymer ?
#
loop_
_entity_poly.entity_id
_entity_poly.type
_entity_poly.pdbx_seq_one_letter_code
_entity_poly.pdbx_strand_id
1 'polypeptide(L)'
;MTPEEKDAEIKRLTKQIQDNAEKNEMPKEAPQRNVKTEGQLLFGPYVPLCKIHDSLITGLLNRGEKLDKGTANYDLAGHLVDQRRYTREDKEWFIREFKPYVDWYVKGALEWSGQQMRPEVHTTSFTLMDVWINYMKQHEVNPEHTHGGQISWVIFCKNPDLKKEQEKFEGRSPPPGSIVFLYGEPQHPKWANHTFDYKPQENYMWMFPAQLRHQVLPFHSDGTRITVSGNLYFNAPGTPDDISDKPNNVNG
;
A
#
# COMPACT_ATOMS: atom_id res chain seq x y z
N MET A 1 21.83 59.61 -22.48
CA MET A 1 21.81 58.50 -23.48
C MET A 1 20.68 58.76 -24.43
N THR A 2 20.97 58.98 -25.68
CA THR A 2 19.96 59.18 -26.73
C THR A 2 19.28 57.81 -27.04
N PRO A 3 18.12 57.84 -27.72
CA PRO A 3 17.48 56.59 -28.14
C PRO A 3 18.39 55.69 -28.98
N GLU A 4 19.21 56.28 -29.85
CA GLU A 4 20.17 55.56 -30.69
C GLU A 4 21.32 54.91 -29.90
N GLU A 5 21.80 55.60 -28.83
CA GLU A 5 22.80 55.02 -27.92
C GLU A 5 22.24 53.86 -27.10
N LYS A 6 20.95 53.88 -26.75
CA LYS A 6 20.27 52.75 -26.09
C LYS A 6 20.15 51.53 -27.00
N ASP A 7 19.77 51.74 -28.27
CA ASP A 7 19.61 50.64 -29.21
C ASP A 7 20.96 49.99 -29.55
N ALA A 8 22.03 50.77 -29.63
CA ALA A 8 23.38 50.24 -29.83
C ALA A 8 23.85 49.41 -28.62
N GLU A 9 23.59 49.86 -27.41
CA GLU A 9 23.95 49.13 -26.20
C GLU A 9 23.12 47.86 -26.01
N ILE A 10 21.81 47.86 -26.33
CA ILE A 10 20.98 46.67 -26.35
C ILE A 10 21.49 45.62 -27.32
N LYS A 11 21.85 46.02 -28.55
CA LYS A 11 22.44 45.13 -29.55
C LYS A 11 23.77 44.53 -29.08
N ARG A 12 24.61 45.32 -28.42
CA ARG A 12 25.90 44.86 -27.88
C ARG A 12 25.69 43.82 -26.78
N LEU A 13 24.79 44.09 -25.83
CA LEU A 13 24.49 43.19 -24.73
C LEU A 13 23.82 41.89 -25.22
N THR A 14 22.92 41.98 -26.18
CA THR A 14 22.27 40.79 -26.79
C THR A 14 23.29 39.89 -27.48
N LYS A 15 24.23 40.47 -28.22
CA LYS A 15 25.30 39.71 -28.82
C LYS A 15 26.24 39.07 -27.80
N GLN A 16 26.55 39.79 -26.71
CA GLN A 16 27.40 39.27 -25.64
C GLN A 16 26.71 38.11 -24.87
N ILE A 17 25.38 38.14 -24.74
CA ILE A 17 24.59 37.03 -24.15
C ILE A 17 24.60 35.81 -25.10
N GLN A 18 24.44 36.01 -26.42
CA GLN A 18 24.50 34.94 -27.40
C GLN A 18 25.92 34.30 -27.46
N ASP A 19 26.96 35.10 -27.52
CA ASP A 19 28.36 34.60 -27.52
C ASP A 19 28.72 33.84 -26.24
N ASN A 20 28.15 34.24 -25.09
CA ASN A 20 28.30 33.53 -23.82
C ASN A 20 27.46 32.25 -23.75
N ALA A 21 26.28 32.23 -24.38
CA ALA A 21 25.45 31.02 -24.47
C ALA A 21 26.11 29.96 -25.35
N GLU A 22 26.69 30.36 -26.49
CA GLU A 22 27.45 29.46 -27.37
C GLU A 22 28.73 28.93 -26.72
N LYS A 23 29.43 29.74 -25.90
CA LYS A 23 30.60 29.29 -25.12
C LYS A 23 30.25 28.36 -23.94
N ASN A 24 29.03 28.43 -23.46
CA ASN A 24 28.49 27.57 -22.38
C ASN A 24 27.62 26.43 -22.91
N GLU A 25 27.65 26.11 -24.19
CA GLU A 25 27.08 24.86 -24.66
C GLU A 25 27.71 23.71 -23.87
N MET A 26 26.91 23.08 -23.00
CA MET A 26 27.32 21.85 -22.33
C MET A 26 27.71 20.83 -23.39
N PRO A 27 28.77 20.05 -23.17
CA PRO A 27 29.16 18.98 -24.10
C PRO A 27 27.92 18.14 -24.44
N LYS A 28 27.60 18.01 -25.72
CA LYS A 28 26.41 17.32 -26.23
C LYS A 28 26.35 15.84 -25.84
N GLU A 29 27.43 15.29 -25.30
CA GLU A 29 27.49 13.95 -24.71
C GLU A 29 28.36 14.01 -23.46
N ALA A 30 27.75 13.87 -22.32
CA ALA A 30 28.49 13.47 -21.14
C ALA A 30 29.17 12.13 -21.45
N PRO A 31 30.45 11.92 -21.10
CA PRO A 31 31.09 10.63 -21.32
C PRO A 31 30.21 9.55 -20.66
N GLN A 32 29.71 8.60 -21.47
CA GLN A 32 29.01 7.43 -20.96
C GLN A 32 29.99 6.62 -20.11
N ARG A 33 30.09 6.98 -18.86
CA ARG A 33 30.74 6.12 -17.88
C ARG A 33 29.76 5.00 -17.59
N ASN A 34 30.12 3.77 -17.93
CA ASN A 34 29.46 2.57 -17.44
C ASN A 34 29.65 2.52 -15.92
N VAL A 35 28.85 3.30 -15.19
CA VAL A 35 28.77 3.21 -13.74
C VAL A 35 27.90 2.01 -13.44
N LYS A 36 28.48 0.89 -13.01
CA LYS A 36 27.74 -0.19 -12.40
C LYS A 36 27.17 0.36 -11.10
N THR A 37 25.88 0.65 -11.07
CA THR A 37 25.17 1.07 -9.87
C THR A 37 24.51 -0.15 -9.26
N GLU A 38 24.93 -0.53 -8.07
CA GLU A 38 24.19 -1.45 -7.21
C GLU A 38 23.42 -0.58 -6.21
N GLY A 39 22.13 -0.40 -6.45
CA GLY A 39 21.22 0.26 -5.51
C GLY A 39 20.77 -0.74 -4.45
N GLN A 40 20.93 -0.42 -3.17
CA GLN A 40 20.37 -1.18 -2.07
C GLN A 40 19.26 -0.39 -1.39
N LEU A 41 18.10 -1.02 -1.18
CA LEU A 41 17.05 -0.50 -0.30
C LEU A 41 17.42 -0.91 1.14
N LEU A 42 18.04 0.02 1.86
CA LEU A 42 18.57 -0.26 3.20
C LEU A 42 17.52 -0.21 4.31
N PHE A 43 16.38 0.42 4.06
CA PHE A 43 15.36 0.72 5.07
C PHE A 43 13.96 0.53 4.51
N GLY A 44 13.01 0.37 5.41
CA GLY A 44 11.59 0.27 5.14
C GLY A 44 11.01 -1.12 5.39
N PRO A 45 9.70 -1.23 5.51
CA PRO A 45 9.00 -2.50 5.67
C PRO A 45 8.96 -3.29 4.35
N TYR A 46 8.90 -4.62 4.44
CA TYR A 46 8.55 -5.47 3.31
C TYR A 46 7.04 -5.42 3.08
N VAL A 47 6.61 -4.85 1.96
CA VAL A 47 5.19 -4.64 1.62
C VAL A 47 4.93 -5.14 0.21
N PRO A 48 4.75 -6.45 0.03
CA PRO A 48 4.54 -7.03 -1.29
C PRO A 48 3.08 -6.98 -1.73
N LEU A 49 2.87 -6.86 -3.05
CA LEU A 49 1.60 -7.01 -3.74
C LEU A 49 1.56 -8.36 -4.44
N CYS A 50 0.49 -9.13 -4.26
CA CYS A 50 0.30 -10.37 -5.00
C CYS A 50 -1.12 -10.49 -5.57
N LYS A 51 -1.25 -11.27 -6.64
CA LYS A 51 -2.54 -11.63 -7.21
C LYS A 51 -3.14 -12.80 -6.43
N ILE A 52 -4.41 -12.68 -6.10
CA ILE A 52 -5.19 -13.70 -5.37
C ILE A 52 -5.92 -14.59 -6.37
N HIS A 53 -6.00 -15.87 -6.07
CA HIS A 53 -6.75 -16.82 -6.87
C HIS A 53 -8.26 -16.56 -6.81
N ASP A 54 -8.94 -16.66 -7.93
CA ASP A 54 -10.37 -16.33 -8.06
C ASP A 54 -11.25 -17.18 -7.13
N SER A 55 -10.86 -18.43 -6.84
CA SER A 55 -11.60 -19.29 -5.91
C SER A 55 -11.62 -18.75 -4.47
N LEU A 56 -10.50 -18.16 -4.01
CA LEU A 56 -10.43 -17.53 -2.69
C LEU A 56 -11.32 -16.29 -2.64
N ILE A 57 -11.27 -15.43 -3.68
CA ILE A 57 -12.15 -14.24 -3.78
C ILE A 57 -13.63 -14.65 -3.73
N THR A 58 -14.02 -15.62 -4.57
CA THR A 58 -15.40 -16.13 -4.61
C THR A 58 -15.82 -16.72 -3.26
N GLY A 59 -14.95 -17.49 -2.62
CA GLY A 59 -15.20 -18.04 -1.29
C GLY A 59 -15.41 -16.98 -0.21
N LEU A 60 -14.60 -15.93 -0.22
CA LEU A 60 -14.72 -14.79 0.71
C LEU A 60 -16.02 -14.02 0.48
N LEU A 61 -16.36 -13.67 -0.75
CA LEU A 61 -17.60 -12.95 -1.07
C LEU A 61 -18.84 -13.74 -0.65
N ASN A 62 -18.92 -15.03 -1.04
CA ASN A 62 -20.08 -15.89 -0.72
C ASN A 62 -20.30 -16.09 0.78
N ARG A 63 -19.22 -16.10 1.57
CA ARG A 63 -19.29 -16.18 3.03
C ARG A 63 -19.65 -14.82 3.62
N GLY A 64 -19.01 -13.74 3.14
CA GLY A 64 -19.24 -12.38 3.60
C GLY A 64 -20.70 -11.90 3.43
N GLU A 65 -21.37 -12.32 2.35
CA GLU A 65 -22.78 -11.99 2.11
C GLU A 65 -23.73 -12.58 3.18
N LYS A 66 -23.35 -13.69 3.80
CA LYS A 66 -24.16 -14.37 4.82
C LYS A 66 -24.00 -13.80 6.23
N LEU A 67 -23.01 -12.94 6.44
CA LEU A 67 -22.72 -12.34 7.74
C LEU A 67 -23.68 -11.20 8.06
N ASP A 68 -23.96 -11.01 9.34
CA ASP A 68 -24.75 -9.88 9.82
C ASP A 68 -24.00 -8.56 9.65
N LYS A 69 -24.74 -7.52 9.22
CA LYS A 69 -24.19 -6.19 8.96
C LYS A 69 -23.67 -5.52 10.22
N GLY A 70 -22.55 -4.80 10.08
CA GLY A 70 -22.03 -3.95 11.14
C GLY A 70 -21.39 -4.68 12.32
N THR A 71 -21.21 -6.01 12.25
CA THR A 71 -20.70 -6.81 13.38
C THR A 71 -19.26 -6.49 13.76
N ALA A 72 -18.51 -5.80 12.90
CA ALA A 72 -17.14 -5.37 13.17
C ALA A 72 -16.99 -3.84 13.36
N ASN A 73 -18.05 -3.05 13.16
CA ASN A 73 -17.95 -1.58 13.16
C ASN A 73 -17.39 -0.99 14.47
N TYR A 74 -17.68 -1.61 15.61
CA TYR A 74 -17.25 -1.10 16.91
C TYR A 74 -15.73 -1.21 17.13
N ASP A 75 -15.11 -2.22 16.55
CA ASP A 75 -13.71 -2.57 16.82
C ASP A 75 -12.74 -2.06 15.74
N LEU A 76 -13.24 -1.46 14.67
CA LEU A 76 -12.44 -1.04 13.52
C LEU A 76 -12.40 0.49 13.38
N ALA A 77 -11.27 1.01 12.89
CA ALA A 77 -11.05 2.44 12.72
C ALA A 77 -11.87 3.07 11.59
N GLY A 78 -12.40 2.27 10.67
CA GLY A 78 -13.12 2.75 9.50
C GLY A 78 -14.43 3.46 9.83
N HIS A 79 -14.66 4.62 9.23
CA HIS A 79 -15.96 5.30 9.25
C HIS A 79 -16.85 4.72 8.14
N LEU A 80 -17.11 3.41 8.23
CA LEU A 80 -17.90 2.62 7.30
C LEU A 80 -19.18 2.12 7.99
N VAL A 81 -20.29 2.13 7.26
CA VAL A 81 -21.57 1.67 7.79
C VAL A 81 -21.64 0.15 7.89
N ASP A 82 -20.94 -0.57 7.02
CA ASP A 82 -21.06 -2.03 6.92
C ASP A 82 -19.70 -2.73 6.89
N GLN A 83 -19.25 -3.14 8.06
CA GLN A 83 -18.08 -3.98 8.28
C GLN A 83 -18.52 -5.24 9.04
N ARG A 84 -18.19 -6.43 8.50
CA ARG A 84 -18.68 -7.70 9.04
C ARG A 84 -17.53 -8.63 9.40
N ARG A 85 -17.60 -9.24 10.56
CA ARG A 85 -16.57 -10.18 11.04
C ARG A 85 -16.91 -11.59 10.60
N TYR A 86 -15.93 -12.29 10.03
CA TYR A 86 -16.06 -13.71 9.70
C TYR A 86 -16.17 -14.57 10.96
N THR A 87 -16.99 -15.63 10.86
CA THR A 87 -17.17 -16.61 11.93
C THR A 87 -15.90 -17.44 12.14
N ARG A 88 -15.86 -18.20 13.25
CA ARG A 88 -14.76 -19.14 13.50
C ARG A 88 -14.67 -20.19 12.39
N GLU A 89 -15.77 -20.74 11.94
CA GLU A 89 -15.84 -21.70 10.84
C GLU A 89 -15.26 -21.12 9.52
N ASP A 90 -15.59 -19.85 9.23
CA ASP A 90 -15.04 -19.16 8.06
C ASP A 90 -13.54 -18.96 8.20
N LYS A 91 -13.03 -18.63 9.39
CA LYS A 91 -11.60 -18.48 9.68
C LYS A 91 -10.85 -19.82 9.53
N GLU A 92 -11.45 -20.95 9.96
CA GLU A 92 -10.87 -22.29 9.75
C GLU A 92 -10.73 -22.66 8.27
N TRP A 93 -11.73 -22.30 7.47
CA TRP A 93 -11.61 -22.43 6.01
C TRP A 93 -10.53 -21.48 5.47
N PHE A 94 -10.51 -20.24 5.91
CA PHE A 94 -9.59 -19.20 5.43
C PHE A 94 -8.12 -19.56 5.70
N ILE A 95 -7.77 -20.08 6.85
CA ILE A 95 -6.40 -20.52 7.17
C ILE A 95 -5.86 -21.47 6.09
N ARG A 96 -6.64 -22.46 5.70
CA ARG A 96 -6.21 -23.46 4.69
C ARG A 96 -5.96 -22.83 3.32
N GLU A 97 -6.84 -21.93 2.89
CA GLU A 97 -6.73 -21.24 1.61
C GLU A 97 -5.64 -20.15 1.63
N PHE A 98 -5.39 -19.56 2.78
CA PHE A 98 -4.49 -18.41 2.94
C PHE A 98 -3.03 -18.80 3.24
N LYS A 99 -2.81 -20.00 3.77
CA LYS A 99 -1.48 -20.51 4.14
C LYS A 99 -0.41 -20.34 3.05
N PRO A 100 -0.66 -20.64 1.76
CA PRO A 100 0.33 -20.45 0.71
C PRO A 100 0.80 -19.00 0.56
N TYR A 101 -0.06 -18.02 0.85
CA TYR A 101 0.29 -16.59 0.78
C TYR A 101 1.16 -16.17 1.96
N VAL A 102 0.92 -16.74 3.14
CA VAL A 102 1.78 -16.52 4.32
C VAL A 102 3.17 -17.11 4.08
N ASP A 103 3.25 -18.33 3.54
CA ASP A 103 4.52 -18.96 3.19
C ASP A 103 5.31 -18.13 2.17
N TRP A 104 4.62 -17.60 1.15
CA TRP A 104 5.20 -16.71 0.16
C TRP A 104 5.70 -15.41 0.79
N TYR A 105 4.92 -14.80 1.69
CA TYR A 105 5.31 -13.57 2.40
C TYR A 105 6.59 -13.76 3.22
N VAL A 106 6.64 -14.81 4.05
CA VAL A 106 7.80 -15.12 4.90
C VAL A 106 9.06 -15.33 4.07
N LYS A 107 8.96 -16.11 2.99
CA LYS A 107 10.08 -16.33 2.06
C LYS A 107 10.57 -15.00 1.49
N GLY A 108 9.69 -14.18 0.95
CA GLY A 108 10.06 -12.89 0.37
C GLY A 108 10.63 -11.91 1.39
N ALA A 109 10.10 -11.88 2.62
CA ALA A 109 10.62 -11.02 3.70
C ALA A 109 12.04 -11.42 4.12
N LEU A 110 12.33 -12.71 4.18
CA LEU A 110 13.67 -13.21 4.49
C LEU A 110 14.66 -12.88 3.36
N GLU A 111 14.28 -13.14 2.11
CA GLU A 111 15.09 -12.77 0.94
C GLU A 111 15.37 -11.26 0.90
N TRP A 112 14.34 -10.45 1.13
CA TRP A 112 14.46 -9.00 1.17
C TRP A 112 15.42 -8.52 2.28
N SER A 113 15.41 -9.16 3.45
CA SER A 113 16.32 -8.85 4.57
C SER A 113 17.70 -9.49 4.43
N GLY A 114 17.99 -10.18 3.34
CA GLY A 114 19.26 -10.90 3.12
C GLY A 114 19.42 -12.14 4.01
N GLN A 115 18.33 -12.69 4.52
CA GLN A 115 18.32 -13.88 5.37
C GLN A 115 17.87 -15.12 4.59
N GLN A 116 18.26 -16.27 5.10
CA GLN A 116 17.78 -17.56 4.62
C GLN A 116 16.83 -18.18 5.63
N MET A 117 15.86 -18.95 5.13
CA MET A 117 14.94 -19.70 5.98
C MET A 117 15.73 -20.68 6.87
N ARG A 118 15.57 -20.55 8.18
CA ARG A 118 16.11 -21.43 9.22
C ARG A 118 14.94 -21.91 10.08
N PRO A 119 14.45 -23.16 9.92
CA PRO A 119 13.26 -23.66 10.62
C PRO A 119 13.32 -23.58 12.15
N GLU A 120 14.53 -23.59 12.72
CA GLU A 120 14.76 -23.46 14.16
C GLU A 120 14.54 -22.04 14.70
N VAL A 121 14.56 -21.04 13.82
CA VAL A 121 14.40 -19.61 14.16
C VAL A 121 13.17 -19.02 13.51
N HIS A 122 12.91 -19.41 12.24
CA HIS A 122 11.83 -18.86 11.45
C HIS A 122 10.67 -19.85 11.35
N THR A 123 9.48 -19.33 11.29
CA THR A 123 8.27 -20.13 11.12
C THR A 123 7.36 -19.48 10.08
N THR A 124 6.58 -20.31 9.40
CA THR A 124 5.43 -19.86 8.58
C THR A 124 4.10 -20.22 9.25
N SER A 125 4.15 -20.85 10.44
CA SER A 125 2.97 -21.10 11.25
C SER A 125 2.51 -19.82 11.91
N PHE A 126 1.21 -19.62 11.96
CA PHE A 126 0.62 -18.38 12.47
C PHE A 126 -0.68 -18.64 13.24
N THR A 127 -1.01 -17.70 14.11
CA THR A 127 -2.33 -17.58 14.71
C THR A 127 -3.08 -16.44 14.03
N LEU A 128 -4.24 -16.77 13.44
CA LEU A 128 -5.14 -15.83 12.82
C LEU A 128 -5.91 -15.08 13.92
N MET A 129 -5.71 -13.78 14.02
CA MET A 129 -6.37 -12.95 15.04
C MET A 129 -7.79 -12.61 14.64
N ASP A 130 -7.95 -11.95 13.51
CA ASP A 130 -9.25 -11.55 12.99
C ASP A 130 -9.27 -11.48 11.46
N VAL A 131 -10.47 -11.64 10.90
CA VAL A 131 -10.75 -11.44 9.48
C VAL A 131 -12.11 -10.76 9.37
N TRP A 132 -12.17 -9.69 8.57
CA TRP A 132 -13.40 -8.95 8.33
C TRP A 132 -13.54 -8.53 6.88
N ILE A 133 -14.79 -8.34 6.45
CA ILE A 133 -15.12 -7.82 5.12
C ILE A 133 -15.73 -6.43 5.26
N ASN A 134 -15.27 -5.51 4.43
CA ASN A 134 -15.70 -4.12 4.37
C ASN A 134 -16.53 -3.89 3.11
N TYR A 135 -17.70 -3.28 3.26
CA TYR A 135 -18.57 -2.81 2.19
C TYR A 135 -18.54 -1.28 2.16
N MET A 136 -17.43 -0.70 1.71
CA MET A 136 -17.21 0.74 1.69
C MET A 136 -17.97 1.39 0.54
N LYS A 137 -18.76 2.41 0.85
CA LYS A 137 -19.54 3.23 -0.09
C LYS A 137 -18.88 4.58 -0.35
N GLN A 138 -19.45 5.33 -1.29
CA GLN A 138 -19.05 6.70 -1.56
C GLN A 138 -19.05 7.54 -0.28
N HIS A 139 -18.09 8.48 -0.18
CA HIS A 139 -17.89 9.40 0.96
C HIS A 139 -17.45 8.74 2.28
N GLU A 140 -17.39 7.43 2.36
CA GLU A 140 -16.84 6.74 3.52
C GLU A 140 -15.31 6.79 3.49
N VAL A 141 -14.68 6.73 4.64
CA VAL A 141 -13.24 6.84 4.82
C VAL A 141 -12.74 5.83 5.85
N ASN A 142 -11.56 5.29 5.62
CA ASN A 142 -10.82 4.61 6.66
C ASN A 142 -9.63 5.50 7.04
N PRO A 143 -9.69 6.22 8.18
CA PRO A 143 -8.66 7.18 8.57
C PRO A 143 -7.32 6.49 8.83
N GLU A 144 -6.26 7.26 9.02
CA GLU A 144 -4.95 6.73 9.36
C GLU A 144 -5.01 5.90 10.64
N HIS A 145 -4.51 4.66 10.54
CA HIS A 145 -4.50 3.69 11.64
C HIS A 145 -3.42 2.64 11.47
N THR A 146 -3.25 1.82 12.50
CA THR A 146 -2.45 0.60 12.54
C THR A 146 -3.30 -0.56 13.03
N HIS A 147 -2.74 -1.77 13.04
CA HIS A 147 -3.42 -2.97 13.53
C HIS A 147 -2.63 -3.66 14.63
N GLY A 148 -3.33 -4.46 15.43
CA GLY A 148 -2.71 -5.46 16.29
C GLY A 148 -2.13 -6.62 15.48
N GLY A 149 -1.27 -7.43 16.13
CA GLY A 149 -0.57 -8.53 15.45
C GLY A 149 0.76 -8.13 14.85
N GLN A 150 1.31 -8.98 13.99
CA GLN A 150 2.58 -8.75 13.33
C GLN A 150 2.41 -8.42 11.84
N ILE A 151 1.47 -9.09 11.19
CA ILE A 151 1.14 -8.91 9.77
C ILE A 151 -0.33 -8.59 9.62
N SER A 152 -0.60 -7.64 8.73
CA SER A 152 -1.93 -7.32 8.23
C SER A 152 -1.98 -7.49 6.72
N TRP A 153 -3.20 -7.60 6.18
CA TRP A 153 -3.43 -7.62 4.73
C TRP A 153 -4.73 -6.93 4.36
N VAL A 154 -4.82 -6.56 3.10
CA VAL A 154 -6.05 -6.13 2.45
C VAL A 154 -6.18 -6.79 1.08
N ILE A 155 -7.25 -7.54 0.87
CA ILE A 155 -7.64 -8.16 -0.40
C ILE A 155 -8.70 -7.30 -1.05
N PHE A 156 -8.49 -6.85 -2.29
CA PHE A 156 -9.47 -6.08 -3.06
C PHE A 156 -10.34 -7.06 -3.87
N CYS A 157 -11.54 -7.35 -3.33
CA CYS A 157 -12.46 -8.31 -3.95
C CYS A 157 -13.32 -7.67 -5.05
N LYS A 158 -13.72 -6.40 -4.85
CA LYS A 158 -14.51 -5.65 -5.81
C LYS A 158 -14.24 -4.15 -5.67
N ASN A 159 -14.15 -3.44 -6.78
CA ASN A 159 -14.01 -1.99 -6.81
C ASN A 159 -15.15 -1.34 -7.61
N PRO A 160 -15.62 -0.15 -7.21
CA PRO A 160 -16.43 0.68 -8.08
C PRO A 160 -15.59 1.19 -9.26
N ASP A 161 -16.26 1.61 -10.35
CA ASP A 161 -15.56 2.27 -11.46
C ASP A 161 -15.16 3.69 -11.07
N LEU A 162 -13.91 3.84 -10.62
CA LEU A 162 -13.31 5.13 -10.23
C LEU A 162 -12.53 5.80 -11.36
N LYS A 163 -12.49 5.21 -12.56
CA LYS A 163 -11.62 5.68 -13.64
C LYS A 163 -11.88 7.14 -13.98
N LYS A 164 -13.14 7.51 -14.21
CA LYS A 164 -13.52 8.88 -14.57
C LYS A 164 -13.23 9.89 -13.46
N GLU A 165 -13.43 9.50 -12.20
CA GLU A 165 -13.14 10.33 -11.04
C GLU A 165 -11.64 10.56 -10.89
N GLN A 166 -10.85 9.51 -11.02
CA GLN A 166 -9.40 9.56 -10.91
C GLN A 166 -8.72 10.27 -12.08
N GLU A 167 -9.27 10.18 -13.31
CA GLU A 167 -8.77 10.91 -14.49
C GLU A 167 -9.01 12.42 -14.39
N LYS A 168 -10.09 12.84 -13.73
CA LYS A 168 -10.42 14.26 -13.51
C LYS A 168 -9.70 14.87 -12.30
N PHE A 169 -9.01 14.06 -11.52
CA PHE A 169 -8.34 14.53 -10.33
C PHE A 169 -7.02 15.23 -10.69
N GLU A 170 -6.96 16.53 -10.44
CA GLU A 170 -5.81 17.40 -10.76
C GLU A 170 -4.95 17.74 -9.52
N GLY A 171 -5.27 17.19 -8.35
CA GLY A 171 -4.55 17.44 -7.11
C GLY A 171 -3.19 16.76 -7.04
N ARG A 172 -2.34 17.22 -6.10
CA ARG A 172 -1.04 16.60 -5.79
C ARG A 172 -1.14 15.50 -4.73
N SER A 173 -2.26 15.39 -4.04
CA SER A 173 -2.54 14.32 -3.09
C SER A 173 -2.86 13.02 -3.81
N PRO A 174 -2.80 11.87 -3.12
CA PRO A 174 -3.24 10.61 -3.70
C PRO A 174 -4.67 10.68 -4.26
N PRO A 175 -4.96 10.02 -5.38
CA PRO A 175 -6.28 10.09 -6.02
C PRO A 175 -7.39 9.49 -5.13
N PRO A 176 -8.67 9.89 -5.36
CA PRO A 176 -9.82 9.32 -4.67
C PRO A 176 -9.83 7.79 -4.69
N GLY A 177 -10.18 7.19 -3.57
CA GLY A 177 -10.26 5.75 -3.42
C GLY A 177 -8.92 5.02 -3.28
N SER A 178 -7.79 5.72 -3.24
CA SER A 178 -6.48 5.10 -3.01
C SER A 178 -6.34 4.58 -1.57
N ILE A 179 -5.59 3.48 -1.42
CA ILE A 179 -4.96 3.16 -0.13
C ILE A 179 -3.60 3.86 -0.09
N VAL A 180 -3.27 4.44 1.06
CA VAL A 180 -2.01 5.17 1.27
C VAL A 180 -1.29 4.56 2.45
N PHE A 181 -0.05 4.12 2.23
CA PHE A 181 0.87 3.66 3.27
C PHE A 181 1.81 4.80 3.65
N LEU A 182 2.10 4.92 4.95
CA LEU A 182 2.97 5.95 5.51
C LEU A 182 4.10 5.29 6.30
N TYR A 183 5.36 5.67 6.00
CA TYR A 183 6.52 5.12 6.69
C TYR A 183 7.56 6.19 6.98
N GLY A 184 8.05 6.20 8.23
CA GLY A 184 9.06 7.16 8.69
C GLY A 184 8.52 8.59 8.79
N GLU A 185 9.44 9.53 9.02
CA GLU A 185 9.15 10.96 9.07
C GLU A 185 9.55 11.62 7.74
N PRO A 186 8.82 12.66 7.29
CA PRO A 186 9.20 13.45 6.13
C PRO A 186 10.57 14.09 6.34
N GLN A 187 11.62 13.56 5.72
CA GLN A 187 12.97 14.12 5.81
C GLN A 187 13.17 15.13 4.68
N HIS A 188 13.67 14.67 3.55
CA HIS A 188 13.93 15.52 2.41
C HIS A 188 13.02 15.13 1.23
N PRO A 189 12.12 16.01 0.75
CA PRO A 189 11.06 15.64 -0.21
C PRO A 189 11.56 15.11 -1.57
N LYS A 190 12.83 15.33 -1.90
CA LYS A 190 13.42 14.85 -3.16
C LYS A 190 14.12 13.49 -3.06
N TRP A 191 14.46 13.05 -1.84
CA TRP A 191 15.37 11.93 -1.63
C TRP A 191 14.80 10.83 -0.76
N ALA A 192 13.64 11.05 -0.14
CA ALA A 192 12.99 10.07 0.73
C ALA A 192 11.48 10.02 0.46
N ASN A 193 10.99 8.85 0.11
CA ASN A 193 9.56 8.58 0.04
C ASN A 193 9.08 8.13 1.42
N HIS A 194 8.14 8.87 1.99
CA HIS A 194 7.49 8.54 3.26
C HIS A 194 6.01 8.15 3.08
N THR A 195 5.51 8.27 1.86
CA THR A 195 4.15 7.84 1.49
C THR A 195 4.19 7.03 0.20
N PHE A 196 3.35 6.03 0.13
CA PHE A 196 3.09 5.28 -1.10
C PHE A 196 1.59 5.12 -1.26
N ASP A 197 1.05 5.56 -2.38
CA ASP A 197 -0.36 5.40 -2.72
C ASP A 197 -0.57 4.34 -3.81
N TYR A 198 -1.66 3.61 -3.67
CA TYR A 198 -2.03 2.57 -4.61
C TYR A 198 -3.51 2.69 -4.99
N LYS A 199 -3.78 2.70 -6.29
CA LYS A 199 -5.14 2.60 -6.84
C LYS A 199 -5.54 1.13 -6.83
N PRO A 200 -6.51 0.73 -6.00
CA PRO A 200 -6.85 -0.67 -5.83
C PRO A 200 -7.27 -1.36 -7.14
N GLN A 201 -6.75 -2.56 -7.35
CA GLN A 201 -7.13 -3.46 -8.44
C GLN A 201 -7.79 -4.71 -7.86
N GLU A 202 -8.86 -5.18 -8.49
CA GLU A 202 -9.55 -6.40 -8.07
C GLU A 202 -8.63 -7.63 -8.18
N ASN A 203 -8.81 -8.57 -7.27
CA ASN A 203 -8.03 -9.80 -7.13
C ASN A 203 -6.55 -9.58 -6.77
N TYR A 204 -6.21 -8.44 -6.20
CA TYR A 204 -4.89 -8.19 -5.62
C TYR A 204 -4.97 -8.02 -4.10
N MET A 205 -3.85 -8.34 -3.45
CA MET A 205 -3.67 -8.23 -2.01
C MET A 205 -2.35 -7.54 -1.70
N TRP A 206 -2.39 -6.57 -0.79
CA TRP A 206 -1.22 -6.11 -0.06
C TRP A 206 -1.09 -6.89 1.25
N MET A 207 0.13 -7.36 1.55
CA MET A 207 0.52 -7.83 2.89
C MET A 207 1.57 -6.89 3.46
N PHE A 208 1.48 -6.55 4.73
CA PHE A 208 2.36 -5.56 5.35
C PHE A 208 2.46 -5.76 6.87
N PRO A 209 3.54 -5.26 7.51
CA PRO A 209 3.63 -5.24 8.97
C PRO A 209 2.44 -4.51 9.58
N ALA A 210 1.80 -5.11 10.58
CA ALA A 210 0.56 -4.60 11.18
C ALA A 210 0.68 -3.17 11.72
N GLN A 211 1.88 -2.77 12.15
CA GLN A 211 2.17 -1.42 12.66
C GLN A 211 2.46 -0.39 11.56
N LEU A 212 2.43 -0.77 10.28
CA LEU A 212 2.58 0.19 9.20
C LEU A 212 1.33 1.06 9.10
N ARG A 213 1.50 2.37 9.33
CA ARG A 213 0.41 3.34 9.24
C ARG A 213 -0.15 3.37 7.82
N HIS A 214 -1.45 3.35 7.70
CA HIS A 214 -2.13 3.42 6.42
C HIS A 214 -3.54 4.00 6.56
N GLN A 215 -4.08 4.47 5.44
CA GLN A 215 -5.43 5.02 5.34
C GLN A 215 -6.06 4.67 4.00
N VAL A 216 -7.38 4.73 3.91
CA VAL A 216 -8.12 4.57 2.66
C VAL A 216 -8.91 5.83 2.39
N LEU A 217 -8.59 6.49 1.28
CA LEU A 217 -9.25 7.74 0.90
C LEU A 217 -10.67 7.49 0.41
N PRO A 218 -11.59 8.44 0.66
CA PRO A 218 -12.95 8.37 0.15
C PRO A 218 -12.96 8.45 -1.38
N PHE A 219 -14.05 8.00 -1.97
CA PHE A 219 -14.40 8.19 -3.36
C PHE A 219 -15.83 8.74 -3.44
N HIS A 220 -16.20 9.31 -4.60
CA HIS A 220 -17.50 9.95 -4.80
C HIS A 220 -18.35 9.28 -5.87
N SER A 221 -17.75 8.39 -6.67
CA SER A 221 -18.45 7.59 -7.68
C SER A 221 -19.42 6.61 -7.03
N ASP A 222 -20.50 6.29 -7.73
CA ASP A 222 -21.46 5.28 -7.28
C ASP A 222 -20.82 3.89 -7.23
N GLY A 223 -21.30 3.06 -6.32
CA GLY A 223 -20.90 1.68 -6.17
C GLY A 223 -20.40 1.34 -4.78
N THR A 224 -19.91 0.12 -4.64
CA THR A 224 -19.40 -0.39 -3.36
C THR A 224 -18.04 -1.03 -3.59
N ARG A 225 -17.04 -0.59 -2.84
CA ARG A 225 -15.78 -1.31 -2.71
C ARG A 225 -15.95 -2.42 -1.69
N ILE A 226 -15.53 -3.63 -2.06
CA ILE A 226 -15.54 -4.77 -1.14
C ILE A 226 -14.09 -5.21 -0.94
N THR A 227 -13.63 -5.15 0.31
CA THR A 227 -12.30 -5.62 0.70
C THR A 227 -12.40 -6.60 1.85
N VAL A 228 -11.47 -7.56 1.90
CA VAL A 228 -11.29 -8.44 3.06
C VAL A 228 -9.93 -8.16 3.67
N SER A 229 -9.94 -7.87 4.96
CA SER A 229 -8.75 -7.57 5.73
C SER A 229 -8.65 -8.50 6.94
N GLY A 230 -7.47 -8.57 7.52
CA GLY A 230 -7.26 -9.35 8.73
C GLY A 230 -5.84 -9.19 9.26
N ASN A 231 -5.59 -9.82 10.41
CA ASN A 231 -4.33 -9.74 11.13
C ASN A 231 -3.91 -11.12 11.65
N LEU A 232 -2.61 -11.34 11.71
CA LEU A 232 -2.03 -12.53 12.28
C LEU A 232 -0.76 -12.20 13.09
N TYR A 233 -0.33 -13.16 13.89
CA TYR A 233 1.02 -13.20 14.42
C TYR A 233 1.65 -14.58 14.18
N PHE A 234 2.97 -14.60 14.01
CA PHE A 234 3.70 -15.85 13.81
C PHE A 234 3.87 -16.61 15.12
N ASN A 235 3.67 -17.92 15.07
CA ASN A 235 3.87 -18.80 16.20
C ASN A 235 5.35 -19.15 16.37
N ALA A 236 5.69 -19.71 17.53
CA ALA A 236 7.02 -20.34 17.70
C ALA A 236 7.20 -21.51 16.70
N PRO A 237 8.44 -21.76 16.24
CA PRO A 237 8.70 -22.93 15.39
C PRO A 237 8.17 -24.21 16.03
N GLY A 238 7.50 -25.04 15.21
CA GLY A 238 6.90 -26.31 15.64
C GLY A 238 5.49 -26.18 16.24
N THR A 239 4.96 -24.98 16.43
CA THR A 239 3.57 -24.76 16.84
C THR A 239 2.66 -24.79 15.60
N PRO A 240 1.51 -25.46 15.63
CA PRO A 240 0.57 -25.47 14.49
C PRO A 240 -0.11 -24.11 14.30
N ASP A 241 -0.71 -23.94 13.11
CA ASP A 241 -1.61 -22.80 12.86
C ASP A 241 -2.81 -22.83 13.78
N ASP A 242 -3.29 -21.66 14.21
CA ASP A 242 -4.39 -21.51 15.16
C ASP A 242 -5.27 -20.30 14.86
N ILE A 243 -6.38 -20.17 15.58
CA ILE A 243 -7.32 -19.04 15.53
C ILE A 243 -7.45 -18.45 16.93
N SER A 244 -7.19 -17.17 17.06
CA SER A 244 -7.41 -16.45 18.31
C SER A 244 -8.90 -16.26 18.58
N ASP A 245 -9.32 -16.55 19.80
CA ASP A 245 -10.66 -16.23 20.29
C ASP A 245 -10.77 -14.81 20.83
N LYS A 246 -9.66 -14.07 20.90
CA LYS A 246 -9.65 -12.68 21.36
C LYS A 246 -9.93 -11.75 20.18
N PRO A 247 -10.91 -10.82 20.32
CA PRO A 247 -11.10 -9.77 19.32
C PRO A 247 -9.84 -8.89 19.24
N ASN A 248 -9.59 -8.33 18.06
CA ASN A 248 -8.55 -7.32 17.88
C ASN A 248 -8.85 -6.13 18.77
N ASN A 249 -8.07 -5.92 19.83
CA ASN A 249 -8.06 -4.63 20.48
C ASN A 249 -7.22 -3.69 19.60
N VAL A 250 -7.90 -2.90 18.77
CA VAL A 250 -7.31 -1.76 18.03
C VAL A 250 -7.12 -0.62 19.04
N ASN A 251 -6.34 -0.86 20.08
CA ASN A 251 -5.88 0.16 21.00
C ASN A 251 -4.44 -0.20 21.40
N GLY A 252 -3.54 0.27 20.62
CA GLY A 252 -2.17 0.49 20.98
C GLY A 252 -1.94 1.97 21.14
#